data_cedb13913e03595dd1b017ec48e5ee7c
#
_entry.id   cedb13913e03595dd1b017ec48e5ee7c
#
_cell.length_a   1.000
_cell.length_b   1.000
_cell.length_c   1.000
_cell.angle_alpha   90.00
_cell.angle_beta   90.00
_cell.angle_gamma   90.00
#
_symmetry.space_group_name_H-M   'P 1'
#
loop_
_entity.id
_entity.type
_entity.pdbx_description
1 polymer ?
#
loop_
_entity_poly.entity_id
_entity_poly.type
_entity_poly.pdbx_seq_one_letter_code
_entity_poly.pdbx_strand_id
1 'polypeptide(L)'
;MTRKRYGIAAIILAAVILAAGGALCYRHFRQTAQPVIAETSQETAAAETVIFRQKDERWKDDALGDSAYHMADSGCLTCCVAAVLQMQQISVDGLPEDADAGEVNQFFSEQGVYDGQGNLQWDVLEQVTGVSVLRQDAAELPEGALDEYLADGCFPIVRVKMPKSGSTHYVLLVGSKDGTYQCMDPLQKKEQIVPLSEFRNQIYAVRVLESQKNAPKEVRQSNVSAIPGITGL
;
A
#
# COMPACT_ATOMS: atom_id res chain seq x y z
N MET A 1 2.74 -45.56 38.17
CA MET A 1 3.12 -44.10 37.96
C MET A 1 3.07 -43.65 36.52
N THR A 2 3.09 -44.48 35.53
CA THR A 2 3.14 -44.13 34.06
C THR A 2 1.84 -43.55 33.50
N ARG A 3 0.66 -44.04 33.86
CA ARG A 3 -0.63 -43.57 33.32
C ARG A 3 -0.93 -42.06 33.57
N LYS A 4 -0.53 -41.50 34.73
CA LYS A 4 -0.72 -40.08 35.04
C LYS A 4 0.16 -39.15 34.16
N ARG A 5 1.35 -39.61 33.78
CA ARG A 5 2.27 -38.81 32.91
C ARG A 5 1.75 -38.69 31.48
N TYR A 6 1.13 -39.74 30.93
CA TYR A 6 0.53 -39.69 29.59
C TYR A 6 -0.71 -38.77 29.53
N GLY A 7 -1.50 -38.71 30.60
CA GLY A 7 -2.65 -37.79 30.68
C GLY A 7 -2.23 -36.32 30.67
N ILE A 8 -1.16 -35.96 31.40
CA ILE A 8 -0.65 -34.59 31.44
C ILE A 8 -0.05 -34.20 30.07
N ALA A 9 0.72 -35.09 29.45
CA ALA A 9 1.30 -34.83 28.11
C ALA A 9 0.22 -34.65 27.05
N ALA A 10 -0.87 -35.41 27.07
CA ALA A 10 -2.00 -35.27 26.16
C ALA A 10 -2.74 -33.91 26.34
N ILE A 11 -2.91 -33.46 27.58
CA ILE A 11 -3.54 -32.16 27.89
C ILE A 11 -2.67 -31.01 27.38
N ILE A 12 -1.34 -31.08 27.58
CA ILE A 12 -0.41 -30.04 27.09
C ILE A 12 -0.43 -30.00 25.56
N LEU A 13 -0.41 -31.17 24.91
CA LEU A 13 -0.46 -31.24 23.44
C LEU A 13 -1.76 -30.64 22.90
N ALA A 14 -2.90 -30.97 23.50
CA ALA A 14 -4.19 -30.38 23.12
C ALA A 14 -4.23 -28.88 23.32
N ALA A 15 -3.67 -28.33 24.39
CA ALA A 15 -3.58 -26.89 24.64
C ALA A 15 -2.71 -26.20 23.61
N VAL A 16 -1.58 -26.77 23.20
CA VAL A 16 -0.70 -26.25 22.16
C VAL A 16 -1.39 -26.22 20.78
N ILE A 17 -2.14 -27.29 20.43
CA ILE A 17 -2.90 -27.35 19.17
C ILE A 17 -4.02 -26.31 19.17
N LEU A 18 -4.72 -26.11 20.27
CA LEU A 18 -5.77 -25.09 20.39
C LEU A 18 -5.18 -23.67 20.30
N ALA A 19 -4.05 -23.43 20.94
CA ALA A 19 -3.37 -22.13 20.87
C ALA A 19 -2.85 -21.84 19.45
N ALA A 20 -2.26 -22.83 18.78
CA ALA A 20 -1.79 -22.71 17.40
C ALA A 20 -2.96 -22.52 16.41
N GLY A 21 -4.05 -23.27 16.58
CA GLY A 21 -5.28 -23.14 15.80
C GLY A 21 -5.93 -21.77 16.00
N GLY A 22 -6.00 -21.29 17.25
CA GLY A 22 -6.50 -19.97 17.60
C GLY A 22 -5.67 -18.84 16.96
N ALA A 23 -4.34 -18.97 17.00
CA ALA A 23 -3.44 -18.00 16.38
C ALA A 23 -3.56 -17.99 14.85
N LEU A 24 -3.72 -19.15 14.21
CA LEU A 24 -3.96 -19.26 12.77
C LEU A 24 -5.31 -18.67 12.37
N CYS A 25 -6.38 -18.96 13.11
CA CYS A 25 -7.70 -18.37 12.91
C CYS A 25 -7.68 -16.84 13.12
N TYR A 26 -6.98 -16.36 14.14
CA TYR A 26 -6.82 -14.92 14.41
C TYR A 26 -6.04 -14.21 13.29
N ARG A 27 -4.93 -14.82 12.81
CA ARG A 27 -4.20 -14.30 11.65
C ARG A 27 -5.06 -14.31 10.39
N HIS A 28 -5.81 -15.38 10.13
CA HIS A 28 -6.71 -15.45 8.99
C HIS A 28 -7.84 -14.41 9.10
N PHE A 29 -8.43 -14.24 10.29
CA PHE A 29 -9.45 -13.22 10.55
C PHE A 29 -8.91 -11.79 10.39
N ARG A 30 -7.69 -11.51 10.85
CA ARG A 30 -7.02 -10.21 10.57
C ARG A 30 -6.67 -10.02 9.10
N GLN A 31 -6.34 -11.09 8.37
CA GLN A 31 -6.09 -11.01 6.92
C GLN A 31 -7.36 -10.76 6.11
N THR A 32 -8.54 -11.06 6.66
CA THR A 32 -9.84 -10.67 6.10
C THR A 32 -10.31 -9.35 6.73
N ALA A 33 -9.54 -8.27 6.58
CA ALA A 33 -9.98 -6.94 6.99
C ALA A 33 -11.38 -6.69 6.46
N GLN A 34 -12.28 -6.23 7.33
CA GLN A 34 -13.64 -5.88 6.91
C GLN A 34 -13.57 -4.63 6.03
N PRO A 35 -14.35 -4.57 4.94
CA PRO A 35 -14.37 -3.39 4.12
C PRO A 35 -15.05 -2.24 4.85
N VAL A 36 -14.58 -1.04 4.55
CA VAL A 36 -15.26 0.22 4.87
C VAL A 36 -15.83 0.80 3.59
N ILE A 37 -17.01 1.38 3.66
CA ILE A 37 -17.56 2.16 2.56
C ILE A 37 -16.88 3.52 2.59
N ALA A 38 -16.15 3.84 1.53
CA ALA A 38 -15.43 5.10 1.35
C ALA A 38 -16.24 6.00 0.42
N GLU A 39 -16.99 6.92 1.01
CA GLU A 39 -17.75 7.96 0.32
C GLU A 39 -17.33 9.33 0.87
N THR A 40 -17.53 10.36 0.11
CA THR A 40 -17.19 11.72 0.49
C THR A 40 -18.29 12.70 0.07
N SER A 41 -18.48 13.75 0.85
CA SER A 41 -19.30 14.90 0.47
C SER A 41 -18.46 16.07 -0.09
N GLN A 42 -17.12 15.93 -0.08
CA GLN A 42 -16.22 16.93 -0.59
C GLN A 42 -15.92 16.64 -2.06
N GLU A 43 -15.78 17.68 -2.87
CA GLU A 43 -15.30 17.56 -4.23
C GLU A 43 -13.85 18.05 -4.28
N THR A 44 -12.95 17.16 -4.61
CA THR A 44 -11.54 17.46 -4.84
C THR A 44 -11.24 17.19 -6.30
N ALA A 45 -10.91 18.24 -7.06
CA ALA A 45 -10.53 18.06 -8.45
C ALA A 45 -9.41 17.02 -8.55
N ALA A 46 -9.55 16.08 -9.47
CA ALA A 46 -8.45 15.15 -9.75
C ALA A 46 -7.21 15.95 -10.15
N ALA A 47 -6.10 15.71 -9.46
CA ALA A 47 -4.82 16.27 -9.85
C ALA A 47 -4.47 15.85 -11.28
N GLU A 48 -3.53 16.55 -11.93
CA GLU A 48 -2.92 16.03 -13.14
C GLU A 48 -2.33 14.66 -12.82
N THR A 49 -3.02 13.61 -13.30
CA THR A 49 -2.80 12.24 -12.82
C THR A 49 -1.84 11.53 -13.75
N VAL A 50 -0.76 11.03 -13.18
CA VAL A 50 0.11 10.06 -13.85
C VAL A 50 -0.58 8.71 -13.86
N ILE A 51 -0.77 8.13 -15.05
CA ILE A 51 -1.49 6.86 -15.22
C ILE A 51 -0.53 5.77 -15.70
N PHE A 52 -0.32 4.77 -14.86
CA PHE A 52 0.43 3.58 -15.22
C PHE A 52 -0.48 2.35 -15.27
N ARG A 53 -0.33 1.55 -16.33
CA ARG A 53 -1.08 0.31 -16.52
C ARG A 53 -0.16 -0.88 -16.30
N GLN A 54 -0.54 -1.81 -15.42
CA GLN A 54 0.28 -2.99 -15.16
C GLN A 54 0.45 -3.92 -16.38
N LYS A 55 -0.42 -3.80 -17.38
CA LYS A 55 -0.37 -4.54 -18.66
C LYS A 55 0.16 -3.70 -19.82
N ASP A 56 0.94 -2.67 -19.55
CA ASP A 56 1.62 -1.92 -20.60
C ASP A 56 2.69 -2.78 -21.25
N GLU A 57 2.75 -2.74 -22.59
CA GLU A 57 3.68 -3.56 -23.41
C GLU A 57 5.15 -3.35 -23.05
N ARG A 58 5.48 -2.20 -22.45
CA ARG A 58 6.86 -1.86 -22.08
C ARG A 58 7.41 -2.71 -20.93
N TRP A 59 6.53 -3.11 -19.98
CA TRP A 59 6.95 -3.80 -18.75
C TRP A 59 6.07 -4.96 -18.30
N LYS A 60 5.00 -5.29 -19.04
CA LYS A 60 4.02 -6.31 -18.62
C LYS A 60 4.63 -7.68 -18.32
N ASP A 61 5.72 -8.01 -19.02
CA ASP A 61 6.40 -9.31 -18.92
C ASP A 61 7.58 -9.27 -17.93
N ASP A 62 7.85 -8.12 -17.28
CA ASP A 62 8.91 -7.99 -16.30
C ASP A 62 8.51 -8.68 -15.00
N ALA A 63 9.43 -9.48 -14.44
CA ALA A 63 9.22 -10.16 -13.17
C ALA A 63 9.21 -9.16 -11.99
N LEU A 64 8.49 -9.51 -10.93
CA LEU A 64 8.55 -8.81 -9.65
C LEU A 64 9.66 -9.43 -8.79
N GLY A 65 10.85 -8.87 -8.86
CA GLY A 65 12.05 -9.44 -8.26
C GLY A 65 12.35 -10.83 -8.82
N ASP A 66 12.79 -11.74 -7.96
CA ASP A 66 13.09 -13.15 -8.30
C ASP A 66 11.85 -14.06 -8.27
N SER A 67 10.64 -13.49 -8.21
CA SER A 67 9.41 -14.27 -8.12
C SER A 67 8.97 -14.80 -9.49
N ALA A 68 7.99 -15.72 -9.49
CA ALA A 68 7.34 -16.20 -10.71
C ALA A 68 6.23 -15.27 -11.22
N TYR A 69 5.96 -14.15 -10.54
CA TYR A 69 4.93 -13.20 -10.91
C TYR A 69 5.50 -12.05 -11.73
N HIS A 70 4.70 -11.55 -12.66
CA HIS A 70 5.07 -10.46 -13.56
C HIS A 70 4.21 -9.23 -13.32
N MET A 71 4.63 -8.10 -13.85
CA MET A 71 3.90 -6.85 -13.78
C MET A 71 2.46 -7.00 -14.27
N ALA A 72 2.23 -7.73 -15.38
CA ALA A 72 0.88 -7.97 -15.90
C ALA A 72 -0.06 -8.66 -14.90
N ASP A 73 0.48 -9.51 -14.01
CA ASP A 73 -0.30 -10.33 -13.08
C ASP A 73 -0.50 -9.65 -11.73
N SER A 74 0.55 -9.01 -11.20
CA SER A 74 0.61 -8.54 -9.82
C SER A 74 1.21 -7.13 -9.66
N GLY A 75 1.49 -6.41 -10.73
CA GLY A 75 2.15 -5.10 -10.73
C GLY A 75 1.27 -3.91 -10.32
N CYS A 76 0.01 -4.12 -9.89
CA CYS A 76 -0.89 -3.02 -9.57
C CYS A 76 -0.33 -2.09 -8.48
N LEU A 77 0.27 -2.66 -7.43
CA LEU A 77 0.84 -1.87 -6.35
C LEU A 77 2.08 -1.08 -6.81
N THR A 78 2.94 -1.69 -7.61
CA THR A 78 4.12 -1.02 -8.20
C THR A 78 3.72 0.16 -9.07
N CYS A 79 2.69 0.00 -9.92
CA CYS A 79 2.13 1.10 -10.71
C CYS A 79 1.59 2.24 -9.83
N CYS A 80 0.90 1.91 -8.73
CA CYS A 80 0.41 2.92 -7.81
C CYS A 80 1.58 3.67 -7.12
N VAL A 81 2.60 2.96 -6.66
CA VAL A 81 3.77 3.58 -6.03
C VAL A 81 4.51 4.48 -7.02
N ALA A 82 4.77 4.01 -8.25
CA ALA A 82 5.40 4.80 -9.30
C ALA A 82 4.64 6.11 -9.58
N ALA A 83 3.31 6.02 -9.68
CA ALA A 83 2.47 7.20 -9.88
C ALA A 83 2.56 8.19 -8.69
N VAL A 84 2.55 7.68 -7.44
CA VAL A 84 2.71 8.54 -6.25
C VAL A 84 4.07 9.22 -6.24
N LEU A 85 5.16 8.51 -6.55
CA LEU A 85 6.51 9.10 -6.58
C LEU A 85 6.56 10.30 -7.53
N GLN A 86 6.04 10.17 -8.74
CA GLN A 86 5.98 11.27 -9.70
C GLN A 86 5.02 12.37 -9.27
N MET A 87 3.77 12.05 -8.91
CA MET A 87 2.75 13.05 -8.58
C MET A 87 3.09 13.88 -7.35
N GLN A 88 3.74 13.28 -6.36
CA GLN A 88 4.21 13.98 -5.16
C GLN A 88 5.64 14.54 -5.30
N GLN A 89 6.30 14.35 -6.46
CA GLN A 89 7.68 14.78 -6.70
C GLN A 89 8.64 14.26 -5.62
N ILE A 90 8.52 12.97 -5.31
CA ILE A 90 9.38 12.29 -4.35
C ILE A 90 10.64 11.81 -5.08
N SER A 91 11.77 12.42 -4.79
CA SER A 91 13.06 11.99 -5.33
C SER A 91 13.58 10.78 -4.55
N VAL A 92 14.05 9.77 -5.26
CA VAL A 92 14.66 8.55 -4.72
C VAL A 92 16.04 8.38 -5.35
N ASP A 93 17.07 8.20 -4.52
CA ASP A 93 18.43 8.01 -5.02
C ASP A 93 18.52 6.79 -5.93
N GLY A 94 19.07 6.98 -7.13
CA GLY A 94 19.19 5.92 -8.13
C GLY A 94 17.96 5.71 -9.01
N LEU A 95 16.90 6.50 -8.83
CA LEU A 95 15.70 6.46 -9.66
C LEU A 95 15.48 7.81 -10.35
N PRO A 96 15.22 7.88 -11.68
CA PRO A 96 14.84 9.11 -12.36
C PRO A 96 13.58 9.74 -11.72
N GLU A 97 13.49 11.07 -11.72
CA GLU A 97 12.32 11.78 -11.17
C GLU A 97 11.03 11.50 -11.96
N ASP A 98 11.16 11.18 -13.24
CA ASP A 98 10.09 10.80 -14.15
C ASP A 98 10.03 9.29 -14.43
N ALA A 99 10.61 8.48 -13.53
CA ALA A 99 10.67 7.03 -13.68
C ALA A 99 9.28 6.42 -13.88
N ASP A 100 9.12 5.65 -14.93
CA ASP A 100 7.87 4.92 -15.18
C ASP A 100 7.76 3.65 -14.32
N ALA A 101 6.62 2.96 -14.42
CA ALA A 101 6.37 1.79 -13.60
C ALA A 101 7.33 0.61 -13.88
N GLY A 102 7.90 0.53 -15.09
CA GLY A 102 8.93 -0.46 -15.43
C GLY A 102 10.25 -0.14 -14.75
N GLU A 103 10.69 1.11 -14.80
CA GLU A 103 11.92 1.57 -14.15
C GLU A 103 11.83 1.43 -12.62
N VAL A 104 10.67 1.77 -12.03
CA VAL A 104 10.42 1.53 -10.59
C VAL A 104 10.45 0.05 -10.27
N ASN A 105 9.86 -0.82 -11.11
CA ASN A 105 9.91 -2.27 -10.92
C ASN A 105 11.36 -2.79 -10.99
N GLN A 106 12.14 -2.34 -11.96
CA GLN A 106 13.54 -2.71 -12.08
C GLN A 106 14.33 -2.29 -10.84
N PHE A 107 14.22 -1.04 -10.41
CA PHE A 107 14.86 -0.53 -9.20
C PHE A 107 14.46 -1.36 -7.97
N PHE A 108 13.17 -1.62 -7.77
CA PHE A 108 12.70 -2.42 -6.64
C PHE A 108 13.22 -3.86 -6.68
N SER A 109 13.34 -4.44 -7.85
CA SER A 109 13.90 -5.79 -8.03
C SER A 109 15.38 -5.83 -7.67
N GLU A 110 16.17 -4.86 -8.14
CA GLU A 110 17.60 -4.73 -7.85
C GLU A 110 17.88 -4.47 -6.36
N GLN A 111 16.99 -3.71 -5.69
CA GLN A 111 17.10 -3.40 -4.27
C GLN A 111 16.47 -4.45 -3.33
N GLY A 112 15.93 -5.54 -3.87
CA GLY A 112 15.31 -6.61 -3.08
C GLY A 112 14.03 -6.21 -2.36
N VAL A 113 13.26 -5.25 -2.93
CA VAL A 113 12.00 -4.77 -2.35
C VAL A 113 10.89 -5.82 -2.42
N TYR A 114 11.00 -6.80 -3.31
CA TYR A 114 10.03 -7.88 -3.41
C TYR A 114 10.47 -9.12 -2.62
N ASP A 115 9.49 -9.83 -2.03
CA ASP A 115 9.73 -11.16 -1.50
C ASP A 115 9.70 -12.23 -2.61
N GLY A 116 10.03 -13.49 -2.28
CA GLY A 116 10.02 -14.60 -3.24
C GLY A 116 8.63 -14.92 -3.85
N GLN A 117 7.58 -14.22 -3.44
CA GLN A 117 6.22 -14.31 -3.98
C GLN A 117 5.80 -13.04 -4.73
N GLY A 118 6.73 -12.12 -4.97
CA GLY A 118 6.48 -10.86 -5.65
C GLY A 118 5.68 -9.85 -4.82
N ASN A 119 5.54 -10.07 -3.51
CA ASN A 119 4.90 -9.08 -2.66
C ASN A 119 5.92 -7.99 -2.29
N LEU A 120 5.46 -6.76 -2.32
CA LEU A 120 6.25 -5.60 -1.94
C LEU A 120 6.46 -5.58 -0.42
N GLN A 121 7.72 -5.57 0.02
CA GLN A 121 8.14 -5.51 1.42
C GLN A 121 8.28 -4.04 1.83
N TRP A 122 7.31 -3.52 2.55
CA TRP A 122 7.23 -2.10 2.89
C TRP A 122 8.43 -1.59 3.67
N ASP A 123 8.93 -2.37 4.62
CA ASP A 123 10.08 -1.96 5.46
C ASP A 123 11.36 -1.84 4.60
N VAL A 124 11.51 -2.70 3.57
CA VAL A 124 12.60 -2.60 2.62
C VAL A 124 12.41 -1.40 1.69
N LEU A 125 11.18 -1.17 1.20
CA LEU A 125 10.85 0.01 0.41
C LEU A 125 11.20 1.29 1.17
N GLU A 126 10.76 1.43 2.42
CA GLU A 126 11.07 2.60 3.25
C GLU A 126 12.59 2.80 3.40
N GLN A 127 13.33 1.70 3.59
CA GLN A 127 14.79 1.75 3.74
C GLN A 127 15.49 2.21 2.46
N VAL A 128 15.08 1.71 1.28
CA VAL A 128 15.77 2.00 0.02
C VAL A 128 15.33 3.32 -0.62
N THR A 129 14.12 3.77 -0.33
CA THR A 129 13.59 5.02 -0.87
C THR A 129 13.73 6.21 0.08
N GLY A 130 13.91 5.96 1.38
CA GLY A 130 13.87 6.99 2.42
C GLY A 130 12.47 7.60 2.65
N VAL A 131 11.43 6.98 2.08
CA VAL A 131 10.03 7.43 2.16
C VAL A 131 9.31 6.63 3.23
N SER A 132 8.71 7.29 4.22
CA SER A 132 7.84 6.60 5.19
C SER A 132 6.50 6.23 4.57
N VAL A 133 5.96 5.08 4.95
CA VAL A 133 4.67 4.60 4.45
C VAL A 133 3.70 4.33 5.60
N LEU A 134 2.67 5.17 5.73
CA LEU A 134 1.57 4.86 6.62
C LEU A 134 0.81 3.62 6.12
N ARG A 135 0.63 2.63 6.99
CA ARG A 135 -0.02 1.35 6.67
C ARG A 135 -1.14 1.08 7.66
N GLN A 136 -2.39 1.25 7.22
CA GLN A 136 -3.55 1.07 8.07
C GLN A 136 -4.60 0.15 7.44
N ASP A 137 -5.33 -0.59 8.26
CA ASP A 137 -6.57 -1.19 7.86
C ASP A 137 -7.63 -0.09 7.70
N ALA A 138 -8.51 -0.20 6.70
CA ALA A 138 -9.47 0.86 6.41
C ALA A 138 -10.41 1.16 7.59
N ALA A 139 -10.70 0.18 8.43
CA ALA A 139 -11.53 0.33 9.62
C ALA A 139 -10.85 1.15 10.76
N GLU A 140 -9.55 1.38 10.67
CA GLU A 140 -8.78 2.15 11.65
C GLU A 140 -8.58 3.62 11.22
N LEU A 141 -9.02 3.97 10.00
CA LEU A 141 -8.92 5.34 9.50
C LEU A 141 -9.90 6.26 10.23
N PRO A 142 -9.46 7.46 10.64
CA PRO A 142 -10.38 8.51 11.06
C PRO A 142 -11.37 8.87 9.95
N GLU A 143 -12.57 9.27 10.35
CA GLU A 143 -13.55 9.82 9.42
C GLU A 143 -12.98 11.08 8.74
N GLY A 144 -13.12 11.18 7.42
CA GLY A 144 -12.58 12.29 6.62
C GLY A 144 -11.09 12.21 6.28
N ALA A 145 -10.33 11.26 6.83
CA ALA A 145 -8.88 11.19 6.60
C ALA A 145 -8.49 11.10 5.12
N LEU A 146 -9.27 10.42 4.28
CA LEU A 146 -9.00 10.35 2.84
C LEU A 146 -9.16 11.71 2.16
N ASP A 147 -10.14 12.51 2.58
CA ASP A 147 -10.34 13.86 2.07
C ASP A 147 -9.21 14.79 2.50
N GLU A 148 -8.74 14.66 3.74
CA GLU A 148 -7.60 15.43 4.26
C GLU A 148 -6.32 15.09 3.49
N TYR A 149 -6.03 13.81 3.25
CA TYR A 149 -4.88 13.42 2.44
C TYR A 149 -4.93 14.01 1.04
N LEU A 150 -6.07 13.93 0.35
CA LEU A 150 -6.22 14.48 -1.00
C LEU A 150 -6.10 16.02 -1.01
N ALA A 151 -6.64 16.70 0.00
CA ALA A 151 -6.52 18.16 0.15
C ALA A 151 -5.07 18.59 0.38
N ASP A 152 -4.27 17.78 1.08
CA ASP A 152 -2.86 18.02 1.34
C ASP A 152 -1.95 17.59 0.15
N GLY A 153 -2.53 17.11 -0.96
CA GLY A 153 -1.77 16.63 -2.12
C GLY A 153 -1.10 15.28 -1.90
N CYS A 154 -1.56 14.52 -0.91
CA CYS A 154 -1.19 13.13 -0.72
C CYS A 154 -2.19 12.23 -1.45
N PHE A 155 -1.69 11.20 -2.12
CA PHE A 155 -2.52 10.29 -2.91
C PHE A 155 -2.55 8.90 -2.25
N PRO A 156 -3.63 8.55 -1.53
CA PRO A 156 -3.73 7.25 -0.87
C PRO A 156 -3.82 6.10 -1.87
N ILE A 157 -3.00 5.06 -1.68
CA ILE A 157 -3.14 3.77 -2.35
C ILE A 157 -4.10 2.93 -1.53
N VAL A 158 -5.20 2.50 -2.10
CA VAL A 158 -6.21 1.73 -1.39
C VAL A 158 -6.32 0.30 -1.92
N ARG A 159 -6.47 -0.63 -0.99
CA ARG A 159 -6.74 -2.03 -1.32
C ARG A 159 -8.23 -2.24 -1.50
N VAL A 160 -8.60 -2.75 -2.67
CA VAL A 160 -9.97 -3.08 -3.06
C VAL A 160 -10.09 -4.56 -3.41
N LYS A 161 -11.30 -5.03 -3.65
CA LYS A 161 -11.56 -6.34 -4.27
C LYS A 161 -12.19 -6.18 -5.64
N MET A 162 -11.71 -6.95 -6.58
CA MET A 162 -12.28 -7.00 -7.92
C MET A 162 -13.71 -7.53 -7.85
N PRO A 163 -14.71 -6.82 -8.43
CA PRO A 163 -16.14 -7.15 -8.25
C PRO A 163 -16.52 -8.54 -8.73
N LYS A 164 -15.83 -9.07 -9.75
CA LYS A 164 -16.14 -10.37 -10.38
C LYS A 164 -15.38 -11.53 -9.75
N SER A 165 -14.08 -11.36 -9.50
CA SER A 165 -13.20 -12.44 -9.03
C SER A 165 -13.06 -12.46 -7.51
N GLY A 166 -13.31 -11.33 -6.81
CA GLY A 166 -13.00 -11.15 -5.40
C GLY A 166 -11.50 -11.07 -5.10
N SER A 167 -10.64 -11.08 -6.14
CA SER A 167 -9.20 -10.97 -5.95
C SER A 167 -8.81 -9.60 -5.40
N THR A 168 -7.74 -9.56 -4.64
CA THR A 168 -7.13 -8.32 -4.14
C THR A 168 -6.59 -7.49 -5.28
N HIS A 169 -6.82 -6.18 -5.22
CA HIS A 169 -6.31 -5.21 -6.16
C HIS A 169 -5.97 -3.91 -5.45
N TYR A 170 -5.08 -3.12 -6.02
CA TYR A 170 -4.71 -1.80 -5.51
C TYR A 170 -4.99 -0.74 -6.56
N VAL A 171 -5.59 0.36 -6.12
CA VAL A 171 -5.85 1.55 -6.92
C VAL A 171 -5.38 2.80 -6.16
N LEU A 172 -5.07 3.86 -6.89
CA LEU A 172 -4.61 5.13 -6.33
C LEU A 172 -5.76 6.14 -6.33
N LEU A 173 -6.10 6.69 -5.17
CA LEU A 173 -7.07 7.79 -5.09
C LEU A 173 -6.40 9.08 -5.55
N VAL A 174 -7.07 9.82 -6.45
CA VAL A 174 -6.51 11.02 -7.07
C VAL A 174 -7.41 12.25 -6.97
N GLY A 175 -8.61 12.09 -6.44
CA GLY A 175 -9.60 13.13 -6.23
C GLY A 175 -10.95 12.56 -5.84
N SER A 176 -11.99 13.39 -5.86
CA SER A 176 -13.36 13.00 -5.57
C SER A 176 -14.35 13.80 -6.39
N LYS A 177 -15.45 13.16 -6.79
CA LYS A 177 -16.52 13.77 -7.56
C LYS A 177 -17.82 12.99 -7.40
N ASP A 178 -18.95 13.68 -7.37
CA ASP A 178 -20.29 13.08 -7.32
C ASP A 178 -20.46 12.06 -6.16
N GLY A 179 -19.89 12.37 -4.98
CA GLY A 179 -20.02 11.52 -3.78
C GLY A 179 -19.07 10.32 -3.74
N THR A 180 -18.20 10.13 -4.74
CA THR A 180 -17.26 9.01 -4.79
C THR A 180 -15.84 9.48 -5.08
N TYR A 181 -14.84 8.73 -4.56
CA TYR A 181 -13.45 8.97 -4.91
C TYR A 181 -13.16 8.58 -6.36
N GLN A 182 -12.21 9.28 -6.96
CA GLN A 182 -11.71 9.03 -8.31
C GLN A 182 -10.37 8.30 -8.22
N CYS A 183 -10.18 7.26 -9.05
CA CYS A 183 -9.04 6.38 -8.96
C CYS A 183 -8.27 6.24 -10.27
N MET A 184 -6.95 6.22 -10.20
CA MET A 184 -6.12 5.57 -11.19
C MET A 184 -6.15 4.07 -10.90
N ASP A 185 -6.64 3.28 -11.85
CA ASP A 185 -6.70 1.82 -11.77
C ASP A 185 -5.73 1.17 -12.78
N PRO A 186 -4.65 0.52 -12.30
CA PRO A 186 -3.64 -0.12 -13.15
C PRO A 186 -4.16 -1.23 -14.08
N LEU A 187 -5.35 -1.77 -13.83
CA LEU A 187 -5.97 -2.80 -14.69
C LEU A 187 -6.79 -2.22 -15.83
N GLN A 188 -6.99 -0.92 -15.88
CA GLN A 188 -7.74 -0.31 -16.98
C GLN A 188 -7.04 -0.54 -18.33
N LYS A 189 -7.86 -0.77 -19.37
CA LYS A 189 -7.35 -0.96 -20.74
C LYS A 189 -6.90 0.34 -21.40
N LYS A 190 -7.41 1.47 -20.92
CA LYS A 190 -7.11 2.81 -21.40
C LYS A 190 -6.61 3.67 -20.24
N GLU A 191 -5.84 4.68 -20.56
CA GLU A 191 -5.42 5.69 -19.60
C GLU A 191 -6.62 6.58 -19.24
N GLN A 192 -7.29 6.23 -18.16
CA GLN A 192 -8.48 6.93 -17.67
C GLN A 192 -8.61 6.80 -16.16
N ILE A 193 -9.20 7.80 -15.56
CA ILE A 193 -9.63 7.79 -14.17
C ILE A 193 -11.02 7.13 -14.10
N VAL A 194 -11.22 6.31 -13.07
CA VAL A 194 -12.49 5.62 -12.82
C VAL A 194 -12.99 5.93 -11.42
N PRO A 195 -14.31 5.93 -11.18
CA PRO A 195 -14.83 6.13 -9.83
C PRO A 195 -14.62 4.89 -8.96
N LEU A 196 -14.36 5.08 -7.66
CA LEU A 196 -14.22 3.99 -6.68
C LEU A 196 -15.50 3.13 -6.58
N SER A 197 -16.63 3.66 -7.01
CA SER A 197 -17.89 2.92 -7.11
C SER A 197 -17.82 1.70 -8.05
N GLU A 198 -16.88 1.63 -8.98
CA GLU A 198 -16.58 0.40 -9.72
C GLU A 198 -16.15 -0.75 -8.80
N PHE A 199 -15.61 -0.44 -7.63
CA PHE A 199 -15.25 -1.37 -6.55
C PHE A 199 -16.25 -1.31 -5.39
N ARG A 200 -17.50 -0.84 -5.63
CA ARG A 200 -18.59 -0.71 -4.65
C ARG A 200 -18.28 0.28 -3.52
N ASN A 201 -17.41 1.23 -3.73
CA ASN A 201 -16.84 2.13 -2.72
C ASN A 201 -16.21 1.39 -1.52
N GLN A 202 -15.80 0.12 -1.70
CA GLN A 202 -15.28 -0.72 -0.63
C GLN A 202 -13.76 -0.71 -0.62
N ILE A 203 -13.18 -0.25 0.48
CA ILE A 203 -11.74 -0.31 0.73
C ILE A 203 -11.43 -1.19 1.94
N TYR A 204 -10.29 -1.87 1.92
CA TYR A 204 -9.88 -2.83 2.94
C TYR A 204 -8.61 -2.38 3.69
N ALA A 205 -7.79 -1.60 3.07
CA ALA A 205 -6.58 -1.03 3.67
C ALA A 205 -6.12 0.18 2.88
N VAL A 206 -5.36 1.03 3.54
CA VAL A 206 -4.80 2.27 2.98
C VAL A 206 -3.30 2.30 3.18
N ARG A 207 -2.60 2.84 2.19
CA ARG A 207 -1.17 3.13 2.22
C ARG A 207 -0.98 4.57 1.77
N VAL A 208 -0.24 5.35 2.54
CA VAL A 208 0.09 6.73 2.19
C VAL A 208 1.60 6.87 2.25
N LEU A 209 2.20 7.27 1.14
CA LEU A 209 3.62 7.61 1.09
C LEU A 209 3.78 9.03 1.64
N GLU A 210 4.53 9.16 2.71
CA GLU A 210 4.79 10.44 3.37
C GLU A 210 6.12 11.03 2.88
N SER A 211 6.03 12.01 1.99
CA SER A 211 7.18 12.84 1.66
C SER A 211 7.54 13.71 2.86
N GLN A 212 8.83 13.95 3.11
CA GLN A 212 9.27 14.92 4.13
C GLN A 212 8.66 16.32 3.94
N LYS A 213 8.24 16.68 2.71
CA LYS A 213 7.52 17.91 2.40
C LYS A 213 6.10 17.91 2.96
N ASN A 214 5.46 16.75 3.03
CA ASN A 214 4.04 16.59 3.37
C ASN A 214 3.82 15.99 4.77
N ALA A 215 4.90 15.74 5.53
CA ALA A 215 4.78 15.27 6.91
C ALA A 215 3.94 16.25 7.75
N PRO A 216 2.98 15.78 8.55
CA PRO A 216 2.17 16.59 9.42
C PRO A 216 3.04 17.54 10.24
N LYS A 217 2.58 18.77 10.48
CA LYS A 217 3.36 19.83 11.16
C LYS A 217 3.92 19.40 12.52
N GLU A 218 3.27 18.43 13.18
CA GLU A 218 3.73 17.87 14.45
C GLU A 218 5.00 17.00 14.32
N VAL A 219 5.16 16.27 13.22
CA VAL A 219 6.34 15.43 12.94
C VAL A 219 7.54 16.29 12.52
N ARG A 220 7.31 17.43 11.86
CA ARG A 220 8.38 18.37 11.49
C ARG A 220 9.09 18.98 12.69
N GLN A 221 8.39 19.17 13.80
CA GLN A 221 8.98 19.76 15.02
C GLN A 221 9.82 18.75 15.82
N SER A 222 9.52 17.46 15.78
CA SER A 222 10.29 16.44 16.47
C SER A 222 11.65 16.14 15.82
N ASN A 223 11.75 16.23 14.49
CA ASN A 223 13.00 15.96 13.75
C ASN A 223 14.01 17.11 13.80
N VAL A 224 13.56 18.36 14.01
CA VAL A 224 14.45 19.52 14.17
C VAL A 224 15.12 19.55 15.55
N SER A 225 14.51 18.91 16.55
CA SER A 225 15.04 18.87 17.92
C SER A 225 16.04 17.74 18.17
N ALA A 226 16.30 16.88 17.19
CA ALA A 226 17.15 15.70 17.32
C ALA A 226 18.58 15.86 16.72
N ILE A 227 19.01 17.09 16.40
CA ILE A 227 20.41 17.35 16.02
C ILE A 227 21.16 17.81 17.26
N PRO A 228 21.95 16.97 17.93
CA PRO A 228 22.82 17.41 19.02
C PRO A 228 24.08 18.03 18.45
N GLY A 229 24.25 19.34 18.71
CA GLY A 229 25.57 19.92 18.78
C GLY A 229 26.12 20.63 17.57
N ILE A 230 25.79 21.90 17.43
CA ILE A 230 26.82 22.91 17.09
C ILE A 230 26.67 24.05 18.10
N THR A 231 27.31 23.90 19.26
CA THR A 231 27.69 25.03 20.12
C THR A 231 29.19 25.27 19.94
N GLY A 232 29.52 26.48 19.55
CA GLY A 232 30.80 27.09 19.90
C GLY A 232 31.88 27.12 18.82
N LEU A 233 32.10 28.22 18.20
CA LEU A 233 33.18 29.19 18.51
C LEU A 233 33.03 30.39 17.60
#